data_3999a86c43518c5edc6a54a18e83d3c7
#
_entry.id   3999a86c43518c5edc6a54a18e83d3c7
#
_cell.length_a   1.000
_cell.length_b   1.000
_cell.length_c   1.000
_cell.angle_alpha   90.00
_cell.angle_beta   90.00
_cell.angle_gamma   90.00
#
_symmetry.space_group_name_H-M   'P 1'
#
loop_
_entity.id
_entity.type
_entity.pdbx_description
1 polymer ?
#
loop_
_entity_poly.entity_id
_entity_poly.type
_entity_poly.pdbx_seq_one_letter_code
_entity_poly.pdbx_strand_id
1 'polypeptide(L)'
;MNEQTAAAAPGQDPGVAREMSVNECWELLRDAVIGRLAVVHDGAPDIFPVNFAVDHGTVVLRTAGGTKHDAARSHPVAFEVDGYDVGTGEAWSVVARGRAVEVRDVDDSIAILNLPLVPWAKGPKPHLLRVVPVSLTGRRFAVDGGVRRP
;
A
#
# COMPACT_ATOMS: atom_id res chain seq x y z
N MET A 1 34.93 2.17 29.62
CA MET A 1 34.22 2.23 28.33
C MET A 1 33.57 0.88 28.12
N ASN A 2 32.27 0.79 28.40
CA ASN A 2 31.52 -0.42 28.09
C ASN A 2 30.88 -0.23 26.71
N GLU A 3 31.47 -0.87 25.72
CA GLU A 3 30.76 -1.13 24.46
C GLU A 3 29.69 -2.17 24.75
N GLN A 4 28.48 -1.71 24.97
CA GLN A 4 27.32 -2.59 24.88
C GLN A 4 27.11 -2.88 23.41
N THR A 5 27.70 -3.97 22.96
CA THR A 5 27.31 -4.61 21.70
C THR A 5 25.84 -4.99 21.81
N ALA A 6 24.99 -4.26 21.14
CA ALA A 6 23.58 -4.63 21.01
C ALA A 6 23.55 -6.02 20.38
N ALA A 7 23.08 -6.99 21.15
CA ALA A 7 22.89 -8.35 20.67
C ALA A 7 21.89 -8.31 19.53
N ALA A 8 22.32 -8.73 18.35
CA ALA A 8 21.44 -8.97 17.21
C ALA A 8 20.36 -9.96 17.65
N ALA A 9 19.10 -9.65 17.32
CA ALA A 9 18.00 -10.57 17.53
C ALA A 9 18.30 -11.93 16.86
N PRO A 10 17.94 -13.06 17.48
CA PRO A 10 18.35 -14.36 16.99
C PRO A 10 17.82 -14.64 15.59
N GLY A 11 18.75 -14.78 14.64
CA GLY A 11 18.64 -15.67 13.50
C GLY A 11 17.51 -15.42 12.50
N GLN A 12 17.53 -14.27 11.81
CA GLN A 12 16.88 -14.23 10.49
C GLN A 12 17.99 -14.47 9.45
N ASP A 13 17.92 -15.59 8.74
CA ASP A 13 18.79 -15.83 7.60
C ASP A 13 18.56 -14.72 6.57
N PRO A 14 19.62 -14.04 6.09
CA PRO A 14 19.49 -13.04 5.05
C PRO A 14 18.75 -13.60 3.82
N GLY A 15 17.77 -12.86 3.30
CA GLY A 15 16.99 -13.27 2.15
C GLY A 15 15.77 -14.16 2.47
N VAL A 16 15.59 -14.62 3.70
CA VAL A 16 14.37 -15.34 4.11
C VAL A 16 13.31 -14.35 4.55
N ALA A 17 12.18 -14.33 3.83
CA ALA A 17 11.06 -13.45 4.14
C ALA A 17 10.31 -13.93 5.39
N ARG A 18 10.09 -13.01 6.32
CA ARG A 18 9.21 -13.18 7.48
C ARG A 18 7.82 -12.62 7.12
N GLU A 19 6.76 -13.38 7.43
CA GLU A 19 5.42 -12.84 7.37
C GLU A 19 5.20 -11.78 8.45
N MET A 20 4.56 -10.68 8.08
CA MET A 20 4.16 -9.64 9.01
C MET A 20 2.73 -9.87 9.50
N SER A 21 2.45 -9.42 10.72
CA SER A 21 1.08 -9.38 11.25
C SER A 21 0.23 -8.38 10.47
N VAL A 22 -1.09 -8.53 10.54
CA VAL A 22 -2.04 -7.59 9.93
C VAL A 22 -1.83 -6.17 10.48
N ASN A 23 -1.56 -6.03 11.77
CA ASN A 23 -1.31 -4.73 12.39
C ASN A 23 -0.03 -4.06 11.84
N GLU A 24 1.06 -4.81 11.69
CA GLU A 24 2.30 -4.31 11.07
C GLU A 24 2.04 -3.84 9.63
N CYS A 25 1.24 -4.58 8.87
CA CYS A 25 0.86 -4.21 7.51
C CYS A 25 0.11 -2.86 7.48
N TRP A 26 -0.86 -2.67 8.36
CA TRP A 26 -1.59 -1.41 8.44
C TRP A 26 -0.74 -0.24 8.87
N GLU A 27 0.22 -0.45 9.77
CA GLU A 27 1.18 0.60 10.17
C GLU A 27 1.99 1.09 8.97
N LEU A 28 2.54 0.16 8.18
CA LEU A 28 3.29 0.51 6.98
C LEU A 28 2.43 1.22 5.92
N LEU A 29 1.19 0.79 5.75
CA LEU A 29 0.25 1.45 4.84
C LEU A 29 -0.07 2.88 5.27
N ARG A 30 -0.20 3.14 6.58
CA ARG A 30 -0.48 4.49 7.09
C ARG A 30 0.69 5.45 6.88
N ASP A 31 1.90 4.95 6.92
CA ASP A 31 3.12 5.76 6.75
C ASP A 31 3.45 6.03 5.27
N ALA A 32 2.93 5.22 4.37
CA ALA A 32 3.19 5.35 2.94
C ALA A 32 2.24 6.37 2.28
N VAL A 33 2.70 6.98 1.20
CA VAL A 33 1.97 8.03 0.47
C VAL A 33 1.54 7.58 -0.90
N ILE A 34 2.30 6.69 -1.51
CA ILE A 34 2.04 6.16 -2.85
C ILE A 34 2.03 4.64 -2.82
N GLY A 35 1.09 4.07 -3.54
CA GLY A 35 0.99 2.63 -3.77
C GLY A 35 0.66 2.34 -5.22
N ARG A 36 0.44 1.09 -5.53
CA ARG A 36 0.07 0.63 -6.86
C ARG A 36 -1.25 -0.10 -6.78
N LEU A 37 -2.19 0.34 -7.61
CA LEU A 37 -3.47 -0.33 -7.81
C LEU A 37 -3.37 -1.23 -9.03
N ALA A 38 -3.56 -2.52 -8.84
CA ALA A 38 -3.63 -3.50 -9.91
C ALA A 38 -5.09 -3.80 -10.21
N VAL A 39 -5.47 -3.68 -11.47
CA VAL A 39 -6.81 -3.91 -12.00
C VAL A 39 -6.78 -4.88 -13.18
N VAL A 40 -7.93 -5.45 -13.51
CA VAL A 40 -8.12 -6.25 -14.72
C VAL A 40 -8.98 -5.46 -15.70
N HIS A 41 -8.46 -5.22 -16.89
CA HIS A 41 -9.15 -4.52 -17.97
C HIS A 41 -9.04 -5.32 -19.25
N ASP A 42 -10.16 -5.59 -19.90
CA ASP A 42 -10.23 -6.42 -21.12
C ASP A 42 -9.49 -7.76 -21.00
N GLY A 43 -9.61 -8.42 -19.83
CA GLY A 43 -8.95 -9.69 -19.54
C GLY A 43 -7.44 -9.60 -19.30
N ALA A 44 -6.87 -8.41 -19.29
CA ALA A 44 -5.45 -8.18 -19.03
C ALA A 44 -5.22 -7.42 -17.71
N PRO A 45 -4.18 -7.76 -16.95
CA PRO A 45 -3.80 -6.99 -15.78
C PRO A 45 -3.20 -5.64 -16.19
N ASP A 46 -3.49 -4.62 -15.39
CA ASP A 46 -2.88 -3.31 -15.50
C ASP A 46 -2.54 -2.78 -14.12
N ILE A 47 -1.57 -1.88 -14.02
CA ILE A 47 -1.08 -1.38 -12.75
C ILE A 47 -0.86 0.14 -12.80
N PHE A 48 -1.30 0.84 -11.75
CA PHE A 48 -1.24 2.29 -11.67
C PHE A 48 -0.63 2.74 -10.36
N PRO A 49 0.36 3.66 -10.36
CA PRO A 49 0.74 4.36 -9.16
C PRO A 49 -0.38 5.33 -8.73
N VAL A 50 -0.71 5.31 -7.46
CA VAL A 50 -1.77 6.16 -6.90
C VAL A 50 -1.36 6.69 -5.54
N ASN A 51 -1.75 7.94 -5.25
CA ASN A 51 -1.76 8.44 -3.88
C ASN A 51 -2.96 7.87 -3.15
N PHE A 52 -2.80 7.61 -1.88
CA PHE A 52 -3.83 6.99 -1.07
C PHE A 52 -3.79 7.44 0.39
N ALA A 53 -4.82 7.14 1.11
CA ALA A 53 -4.88 7.22 2.57
C ALA A 53 -5.56 5.97 3.12
N VAL A 54 -5.27 5.65 4.38
CA VAL A 54 -5.94 4.57 5.10
C VAL A 54 -7.07 5.14 5.93
N ASP A 55 -8.24 4.54 5.85
CA ASP A 55 -9.42 4.93 6.60
C ASP A 55 -10.22 3.69 7.03
N HIS A 56 -10.36 3.48 8.35
CA HIS A 56 -11.16 2.40 8.93
C HIS A 56 -10.91 1.01 8.28
N GLY A 57 -9.65 0.62 8.15
CA GLY A 57 -9.30 -0.69 7.58
C GLY A 57 -9.55 -0.82 6.08
N THR A 58 -9.56 0.29 5.37
CA THR A 58 -9.67 0.37 3.92
C THR A 58 -8.63 1.33 3.34
N VAL A 59 -8.36 1.19 2.05
CA VAL A 59 -7.50 2.10 1.30
C VAL A 59 -8.39 3.02 0.47
N VAL A 60 -8.22 4.31 0.62
CA VAL A 60 -9.00 5.33 -0.09
C VAL A 60 -8.12 6.06 -1.08
N LEU A 61 -8.61 6.22 -2.29
CA LEU A 61 -7.92 6.95 -3.35
C LEU A 61 -8.90 7.77 -4.18
N ARG A 62 -8.35 8.78 -4.87
CA ARG A 62 -9.12 9.62 -5.79
C ARG A 62 -8.80 9.25 -7.23
N THR A 63 -9.83 9.22 -8.07
CA THR A 63 -9.68 8.99 -9.52
C THR A 63 -10.44 10.04 -10.33
N ALA A 64 -9.95 10.27 -11.55
CA ALA A 64 -10.65 11.13 -12.51
C ALA A 64 -11.85 10.43 -13.18
N GLY A 65 -12.08 9.16 -12.93
CA GLY A 65 -12.98 8.32 -13.69
C GLY A 65 -12.32 7.69 -14.92
N GLY A 66 -13.11 7.13 -15.82
CA GLY A 66 -12.65 6.47 -17.03
C GLY A 66 -12.32 5.01 -16.85
N THR A 67 -11.50 4.47 -17.76
CA THR A 67 -11.22 3.02 -17.88
C THR A 67 -10.66 2.39 -16.61
N LYS A 68 -9.70 3.04 -15.96
CA LYS A 68 -9.13 2.57 -14.68
C LYS A 68 -10.18 2.47 -13.58
N HIS A 69 -10.99 3.50 -13.45
CA HIS A 69 -12.06 3.57 -12.45
C HIS A 69 -13.10 2.46 -12.69
N ASP A 70 -13.54 2.30 -13.93
CA ASP A 70 -14.53 1.29 -14.31
C ASP A 70 -13.96 -0.14 -14.12
N ALA A 71 -12.72 -0.38 -14.51
CA ALA A 71 -12.04 -1.66 -14.32
C ALA A 71 -11.90 -2.01 -12.83
N ALA A 72 -11.53 -1.03 -11.98
CA ALA A 72 -11.39 -1.24 -10.55
C ALA A 72 -12.72 -1.64 -9.88
N ARG A 73 -13.84 -1.10 -10.36
CA ARG A 73 -15.17 -1.41 -9.80
C ARG A 73 -15.75 -2.74 -10.30
N SER A 74 -15.30 -3.24 -11.43
CA SER A 74 -15.91 -4.38 -12.13
C SER A 74 -15.32 -5.73 -11.73
N HIS A 75 -14.11 -5.75 -11.21
CA HIS A 75 -13.35 -6.96 -10.88
C HIS A 75 -12.64 -6.81 -9.53
N PRO A 76 -12.21 -7.92 -8.92
CA PRO A 76 -11.29 -7.85 -7.78
C PRO A 76 -10.04 -7.06 -8.14
N VAL A 77 -9.50 -6.37 -7.13
CA VAL A 77 -8.29 -5.56 -7.26
C VAL A 77 -7.24 -6.01 -6.27
N ALA A 78 -6.00 -5.63 -6.53
CA ALA A 78 -4.92 -5.69 -5.54
C ALA A 78 -4.31 -4.30 -5.38
N PHE A 79 -3.95 -3.97 -4.17
CA PHE A 79 -3.25 -2.74 -3.84
C PHE A 79 -1.96 -3.09 -3.12
N GLU A 80 -0.85 -2.52 -3.55
CA GLU A 80 0.47 -2.88 -3.07
C GLU A 80 1.26 -1.63 -2.66
N VAL A 81 2.02 -1.78 -1.58
CA VAL A 81 3.04 -0.82 -1.17
C VAL A 81 4.28 -1.60 -0.79
N ASP A 82 5.43 -1.09 -1.15
CA ASP A 82 6.71 -1.66 -0.75
C ASP A 82 7.70 -0.59 -0.29
N GLY A 83 8.76 -1.02 0.33
CA GLY A 83 9.80 -0.11 0.77
C GLY A 83 11.08 -0.82 1.16
N TYR A 84 12.08 -0.01 1.36
CA TYR A 84 13.39 -0.40 1.85
C TYR A 84 13.83 0.58 2.92
N ASP A 85 14.15 0.06 4.09
CA ASP A 85 14.68 0.85 5.20
C ASP A 85 16.20 0.80 5.18
N VAL A 86 16.80 1.94 4.82
CA VAL A 86 18.27 2.08 4.77
C VAL A 86 18.91 1.93 6.16
N GLY A 87 18.19 2.36 7.22
CA GLY A 87 18.69 2.30 8.59
C GLY A 87 18.79 0.88 9.13
N THR A 88 17.80 0.05 8.82
CA THR A 88 17.76 -1.35 9.29
C THR A 88 18.27 -2.35 8.25
N GLY A 89 18.39 -1.96 6.98
CA GLY A 89 18.74 -2.86 5.88
C GLY A 89 17.63 -3.85 5.54
N GLU A 90 16.39 -3.55 5.88
CA GLU A 90 15.24 -4.41 5.62
C GLU A 90 14.41 -3.92 4.43
N ALA A 91 13.98 -4.84 3.60
CA ALA A 91 12.96 -4.61 2.58
C ALA A 91 11.63 -5.22 3.04
N TRP A 92 10.53 -4.64 2.59
CA TRP A 92 9.19 -5.09 2.94
C TRP A 92 8.20 -4.82 1.81
N SER A 93 7.12 -5.57 1.79
CA SER A 93 5.98 -5.32 0.91
C SER A 93 4.68 -5.66 1.62
N VAL A 94 3.61 -4.96 1.27
CA VAL A 94 2.26 -5.20 1.76
C VAL A 94 1.32 -5.27 0.57
N VAL A 95 0.47 -6.28 0.52
CA VAL A 95 -0.54 -6.45 -0.52
C VAL A 95 -1.92 -6.61 0.11
N ALA A 96 -2.82 -5.72 -0.26
CA ALA A 96 -4.25 -5.81 0.04
C ALA A 96 -4.99 -6.33 -1.20
N ARG A 97 -5.76 -7.39 -1.04
CA ARG A 97 -6.59 -7.97 -2.10
C ARG A 97 -8.04 -7.84 -1.72
N GLY A 98 -8.86 -7.34 -2.62
CA GLY A 98 -10.27 -7.15 -2.34
C GLY A 98 -11.01 -6.53 -3.50
N ARG A 99 -11.99 -5.70 -3.15
CA ARG A 99 -12.83 -5.00 -4.13
C ARG A 99 -12.78 -3.51 -3.90
N ALA A 100 -12.85 -2.76 -5.00
CA ALA A 100 -13.00 -1.32 -4.95
C ALA A 100 -14.48 -0.97 -5.07
N VAL A 101 -14.93 -0.07 -4.20
CA VAL A 101 -16.27 0.50 -4.23
C VAL A 101 -16.19 2.01 -4.31
N GLU A 102 -17.11 2.61 -5.07
CA GLU A 102 -17.19 4.06 -5.13
C GLU A 102 -17.87 4.61 -3.87
N VAL A 103 -17.26 5.61 -3.27
CA VAL A 103 -17.82 6.29 -2.12
C VAL A 103 -18.79 7.37 -2.63
N ARG A 104 -20.07 7.19 -2.37
CA ARG A 104 -21.15 8.09 -2.82
C ARG A 104 -21.92 8.75 -1.68
N ASP A 105 -21.76 8.23 -0.47
CA ASP A 105 -22.37 8.83 0.71
C ASP A 105 -21.71 10.18 1.02
N VAL A 106 -22.53 11.20 1.29
CA VAL A 106 -22.05 12.57 1.50
C VAL A 106 -21.20 12.67 2.78
N ASP A 107 -21.65 12.03 3.85
CA ASP A 107 -20.96 12.10 5.14
C ASP A 107 -19.62 11.38 5.07
N ASP A 108 -19.57 10.20 4.45
CA ASP A 108 -18.34 9.47 4.19
C ASP A 108 -17.39 10.26 3.27
N SER A 109 -17.93 10.91 2.25
CA SER A 109 -17.14 11.73 1.33
C SER A 109 -16.50 12.93 2.04
N ILE A 110 -17.24 13.59 2.93
CA ILE A 110 -16.71 14.70 3.74
C ILE A 110 -15.62 14.21 4.69
N ALA A 111 -15.82 13.08 5.36
CA ALA A 111 -14.81 12.49 6.23
C ALA A 111 -13.52 12.16 5.47
N ILE A 112 -13.63 11.60 4.28
CA ILE A 112 -12.49 11.27 3.41
C ILE A 112 -11.77 12.53 2.92
N LEU A 113 -12.49 13.61 2.61
CA LEU A 113 -11.89 14.87 2.18
C LEU A 113 -10.99 15.50 3.23
N ASN A 114 -11.18 15.16 4.50
CA ASN A 114 -10.33 15.60 5.60
C ASN A 114 -9.08 14.72 5.81
N LEU A 115 -8.95 13.62 5.09
CA LEU A 115 -7.75 12.79 5.12
C LEU A 115 -6.59 13.49 4.39
N PRO A 116 -5.33 13.21 4.76
CA PRO A 116 -4.15 13.81 4.13
C PRO A 116 -3.88 13.18 2.75
N LEU A 117 -4.85 13.28 1.84
CA LEU A 117 -4.80 12.71 0.51
C LEU A 117 -4.62 13.84 -0.52
N VAL A 118 -3.36 14.13 -0.84
CA VAL A 118 -3.00 15.13 -1.83
C VAL A 118 -2.58 14.43 -3.12
N PRO A 119 -3.37 14.49 -4.21
CA PRO A 119 -2.99 13.91 -5.49
C PRO A 119 -1.76 14.61 -6.08
N TRP A 120 -0.76 13.84 -6.48
CA TRP A 120 0.41 14.39 -7.17
C TRP A 120 0.13 14.73 -8.64
N ALA A 121 -0.78 13.99 -9.28
CA ALA A 121 -1.22 14.29 -10.63
C ALA A 121 -2.20 15.47 -10.62
N LYS A 122 -1.99 16.41 -11.54
CA LYS A 122 -2.88 17.57 -11.71
C LYS A 122 -4.18 17.16 -12.41
N GLY A 123 -5.22 17.95 -12.17
CA GLY A 123 -6.53 17.81 -12.80
C GLY A 123 -7.62 17.37 -11.82
N PRO A 124 -8.89 17.45 -12.24
CA PRO A 124 -10.02 17.09 -11.40
C PRO A 124 -10.04 15.58 -11.11
N LYS A 125 -10.24 15.22 -9.83
CA LYS A 125 -10.35 13.85 -9.33
C LYS A 125 -11.65 13.71 -8.53
N PRO A 126 -12.82 13.75 -9.21
CA PRO A 126 -14.12 13.83 -8.52
C PRO A 126 -14.56 12.52 -7.88
N HIS A 127 -13.97 11.38 -8.25
CA HIS A 127 -14.37 10.07 -7.77
C HIS A 127 -13.50 9.63 -6.61
N LEU A 128 -14.15 9.14 -5.56
CA LEU A 128 -13.50 8.49 -4.43
C LEU A 128 -13.74 6.98 -4.53
N LEU A 129 -12.66 6.22 -4.51
CA LEU A 129 -12.69 4.76 -4.43
C LEU A 129 -12.17 4.30 -3.07
N ARG A 130 -12.85 3.32 -2.52
CA ARG A 130 -12.45 2.60 -1.32
C ARG A 130 -12.13 1.16 -1.67
N VAL A 131 -10.90 0.75 -1.47
CA VAL A 131 -10.51 -0.66 -1.57
C VAL A 131 -10.79 -1.32 -0.23
N VAL A 132 -11.72 -2.27 -0.24
CA VAL A 132 -12.09 -3.08 0.94
C VAL A 132 -11.35 -4.40 0.86
N PRO A 133 -10.33 -4.63 1.69
CA PRO A 133 -9.55 -5.86 1.62
C PRO A 133 -10.34 -7.06 2.14
N VAL A 134 -10.24 -8.19 1.45
CA VAL A 134 -10.61 -9.51 1.99
C VAL A 134 -9.38 -10.23 2.53
N SER A 135 -8.18 -9.84 2.11
CA SER A 135 -6.91 -10.29 2.69
C SER A 135 -5.89 -9.17 2.70
N LEU A 136 -5.07 -9.15 3.72
CA LEU A 136 -3.93 -8.24 3.87
C LEU A 136 -2.73 -9.08 4.26
N THR A 137 -1.72 -9.09 3.42
CA THR A 137 -0.49 -9.86 3.63
C THR A 137 0.72 -8.95 3.51
N GLY A 138 1.75 -9.24 4.29
CA GLY A 138 3.00 -8.51 4.21
C GLY A 138 4.19 -9.41 4.49
N ARG A 139 5.31 -9.06 3.90
CA ARG A 139 6.59 -9.75 4.07
C ARG A 139 7.69 -8.76 4.33
N ARG A 140 8.61 -9.16 5.18
CA ARG A 140 9.82 -8.41 5.53
C ARG A 140 11.01 -9.33 5.52
N PHE A 141 12.13 -8.87 5.01
CA PHE A 141 13.38 -9.62 5.01
C PHE A 141 14.59 -8.68 5.07
N ALA A 142 15.67 -9.17 5.65
CA ALA A 142 16.95 -8.48 5.63
C ALA A 142 17.58 -8.60 4.23
N VAL A 143 18.07 -7.49 3.70
CA VAL A 143 18.81 -7.47 2.43
C VAL A 143 20.27 -7.69 2.73
N ASP A 144 20.84 -8.78 2.22
CA ASP A 144 22.26 -9.10 2.41
C ASP A 144 23.15 -8.12 1.63
N GLY A 145 24.11 -7.54 2.34
CA GLY A 145 25.07 -6.60 1.75
C GLY A 145 24.51 -5.22 1.40
N GLY A 146 23.27 -4.91 1.80
CA GLY A 146 22.61 -3.65 1.53
C GLY A 146 22.24 -3.45 0.04
N VAL A 147 21.52 -2.36 -0.25
CA VAL A 147 21.23 -1.98 -1.64
C VAL A 147 22.50 -1.42 -2.26
N ARG A 148 23.13 -2.20 -3.13
CA ARG A 148 24.22 -1.69 -3.96
C ARG A 148 23.62 -0.81 -5.06
N ARG A 149 23.97 0.46 -5.04
CA ARG A 149 23.74 1.30 -6.22
C ARG A 149 24.72 0.86 -7.30
N PRO A 150 24.27 0.70 -8.55
CA PRO A 150 25.18 0.42 -9.66
C PRO A 150 26.18 1.55 -9.88
#